data_794e40ea299efef4b484d3a4ae9d35bf
#
_entry.id   794e40ea299efef4b484d3a4ae9d35bf
#
_cell.length_a   1.000
_cell.length_b   1.000
_cell.length_c   1.000
_cell.angle_alpha   90.00
_cell.angle_beta   90.00
_cell.angle_gamma   90.00
#
_symmetry.space_group_name_H-M   'P 1'
#
loop_
_entity.id
_entity.type
_entity.pdbx_description
1 polymer ?
#
loop_
_entity_poly.entity_id
_entity_poly.type
_entity_poly.pdbx_seq_one_letter_code
_entity_poly.pdbx_strand_id
1 'polypeptide(L)'
;MKYFTKLIRWISSQEHLYFLFALLFIIPNCVFFFTEPLPVTVGIASLLIPLAFWMGVLLVARKPGIVVWCLLPKVILDGGQLVLLYLFGQSVIAVDMYLNLTSSNASEASELLGNIILVIGCVFFFYTLPTLILAYRSIRQKEKLRNPFRKKWAKISLGMFVMGLILCFLSPLQDHRFSWKDDVYPANALYNLYFAINKAERNRKYHITSADFKFDATKLEQAEGKREIYVLVVGETSRAMEWSLYGLSLIHI
;
A
#
# COMPACT_ATOMS: atom_id res chain seq x y z
N MET A 1 -22.30 -17.34 28.53
CA MET A 1 -23.32 -17.24 27.47
C MET A 1 -23.98 -15.85 27.40
N LYS A 2 -24.47 -15.24 28.50
CA LYS A 2 -25.09 -13.88 28.51
C LYS A 2 -24.18 -12.76 27.97
N TYR A 3 -22.87 -12.75 28.26
CA TYR A 3 -21.93 -11.73 27.79
C TYR A 3 -21.69 -11.83 26.28
N PHE A 4 -21.57 -13.03 25.75
CA PHE A 4 -21.37 -13.29 24.34
C PHE A 4 -22.58 -12.86 23.49
N THR A 5 -23.80 -13.15 23.95
CA THR A 5 -25.03 -12.69 23.29
C THR A 5 -25.21 -11.17 23.38
N LYS A 6 -24.78 -10.55 24.47
CA LYS A 6 -24.78 -9.07 24.62
C LYS A 6 -23.76 -8.42 23.68
N LEU A 7 -22.56 -8.99 23.56
CA LEU A 7 -21.51 -8.54 22.63
C LEU A 7 -21.97 -8.67 21.15
N ILE A 8 -22.58 -9.82 20.79
CA ILE A 8 -23.12 -10.04 19.45
C ILE A 8 -24.23 -9.05 19.12
N ARG A 9 -25.10 -8.73 20.08
CA ARG A 9 -26.18 -7.76 19.90
C ARG A 9 -25.63 -6.33 19.81
N TRP A 10 -24.58 -6.01 20.56
CA TRP A 10 -23.87 -4.72 20.49
C TRP A 10 -23.19 -4.53 19.14
N ILE A 11 -22.43 -5.52 18.66
CA ILE A 11 -21.80 -5.51 17.32
C ILE A 11 -22.87 -5.50 16.19
N SER A 12 -24.12 -5.82 16.49
CA SER A 12 -25.17 -5.92 15.49
C SER A 12 -25.88 -4.59 15.17
N SER A 13 -25.64 -3.49 15.90
CA SER A 13 -26.22 -2.22 15.49
C SER A 13 -25.48 -1.58 14.32
N GLN A 14 -26.20 -0.94 13.41
CA GLN A 14 -25.58 -0.28 12.23
C GLN A 14 -24.62 0.84 12.64
N GLU A 15 -24.85 1.49 13.77
CA GLU A 15 -24.00 2.54 14.32
C GLU A 15 -22.66 1.99 14.79
N HIS A 16 -22.64 0.83 15.47
CA HIS A 16 -21.41 0.16 15.87
C HIS A 16 -20.64 -0.42 14.68
N LEU A 17 -21.37 -1.01 13.73
CA LEU A 17 -20.73 -1.49 12.48
C LEU A 17 -20.07 -0.37 11.69
N TYR A 18 -20.68 0.81 11.67
CA TYR A 18 -20.07 2.00 11.06
C TYR A 18 -18.71 2.33 11.67
N PHE A 19 -18.62 2.41 13.01
CA PHE A 19 -17.33 2.67 13.66
C PHE A 19 -16.32 1.53 13.47
N LEU A 20 -16.80 0.30 13.50
CA LEU A 20 -15.93 -0.85 13.31
C LEU A 20 -15.33 -0.87 11.90
N PHE A 21 -16.10 -0.53 10.87
CA PHE A 21 -15.58 -0.38 9.51
C PHE A 21 -14.61 0.80 9.39
N ALA A 22 -14.91 1.93 10.02
CA ALA A 22 -13.97 3.06 10.04
C ALA A 22 -12.65 2.67 10.70
N LEU A 23 -12.70 1.91 11.81
CA LEU A 23 -11.52 1.37 12.49
C LEU A 23 -10.75 0.38 11.61
N LEU A 24 -11.44 -0.55 10.96
CA LEU A 24 -10.79 -1.51 10.05
C LEU A 24 -10.11 -0.81 8.87
N PHE A 25 -10.77 0.19 8.30
CA PHE A 25 -10.23 0.93 7.15
C PHE A 25 -9.03 1.82 7.47
N ILE A 26 -8.83 2.19 8.74
CA ILE A 26 -7.70 3.01 9.16
C ILE A 26 -6.47 2.16 9.58
N ILE A 27 -6.61 0.84 9.75
CA ILE A 27 -5.50 -0.03 10.17
C ILE A 27 -4.25 0.16 9.31
N PRO A 28 -4.31 0.12 7.95
CA PRO A 28 -3.10 0.33 7.14
C PRO A 28 -2.45 1.69 7.35
N ASN A 29 -3.25 2.74 7.61
CA ASN A 29 -2.72 4.08 7.91
C ASN A 29 -2.09 4.16 9.31
N CYS A 30 -2.64 3.44 10.29
CA CYS A 30 -1.99 3.33 11.61
C CYS A 30 -0.62 2.68 11.49
N VAL A 31 -0.54 1.63 10.69
CA VAL A 31 0.73 0.97 10.43
C VAL A 31 1.69 1.91 9.72
N PHE A 32 1.26 2.60 8.67
CA PHE A 32 2.02 3.61 7.95
C PHE A 32 2.58 4.69 8.90
N PHE A 33 1.76 5.18 9.82
CA PHE A 33 2.18 6.17 10.82
C PHE A 33 3.33 5.70 11.72
N PHE A 34 3.37 4.40 12.07
CA PHE A 34 4.40 3.86 12.96
C PHE A 34 5.65 3.36 12.22
N THR A 35 5.57 3.10 10.94
CA THR A 35 6.69 2.54 10.15
C THR A 35 7.44 3.58 9.35
N GLU A 36 6.77 4.67 8.95
CA GLU A 36 7.41 5.71 8.17
C GLU A 36 7.91 6.86 9.06
N PRO A 37 9.13 7.38 8.82
CA PRO A 37 9.71 8.48 9.59
C PRO A 37 9.10 9.83 9.17
N LEU A 38 7.81 10.03 9.47
CA LEU A 38 7.10 11.25 9.13
C LEU A 38 7.19 12.28 10.27
N PRO A 39 7.27 13.59 9.94
CA PRO A 39 7.08 14.65 10.94
C PRO A 39 5.73 14.52 11.64
N VAL A 40 5.63 14.92 12.89
CA VAL A 40 4.44 14.70 13.73
C VAL A 40 3.17 15.26 13.09
N THR A 41 3.23 16.46 12.51
CA THR A 41 2.06 17.09 11.84
C THR A 41 1.60 16.28 10.64
N VAL A 42 2.53 15.81 9.81
CA VAL A 42 2.26 14.99 8.63
C VAL A 42 1.75 13.62 9.04
N GLY A 43 2.36 13.00 10.05
CA GLY A 43 1.91 11.71 10.58
C GLY A 43 0.48 11.76 11.12
N ILE A 44 0.13 12.79 11.90
CA ILE A 44 -1.26 12.98 12.37
C ILE A 44 -2.19 13.27 11.20
N ALA A 45 -1.78 14.07 10.21
CA ALA A 45 -2.58 14.33 9.02
C ALA A 45 -2.81 13.05 8.19
N SER A 46 -1.81 12.18 8.05
CA SER A 46 -1.91 10.90 7.34
C SER A 46 -2.86 9.90 8.00
N LEU A 47 -3.22 10.10 9.26
CA LEU A 47 -4.28 9.37 9.97
C LEU A 47 -5.64 10.08 9.86
N LEU A 48 -5.68 11.39 10.14
CA LEU A 48 -6.94 12.13 10.23
C LEU A 48 -7.66 12.23 8.87
N ILE A 49 -6.91 12.49 7.81
CA ILE A 49 -7.49 12.67 6.47
C ILE A 49 -8.15 11.38 5.97
N PRO A 50 -7.46 10.21 5.94
CA PRO A 50 -8.09 8.97 5.53
C PRO A 50 -9.23 8.55 6.45
N LEU A 51 -9.07 8.68 7.78
CA LEU A 51 -10.13 8.36 8.72
C LEU A 51 -11.39 9.19 8.45
N ALA A 52 -11.23 10.50 8.33
CA ALA A 52 -12.33 11.41 8.02
C ALA A 52 -12.98 11.08 6.68
N PHE A 53 -12.18 10.82 5.66
CA PHE A 53 -12.65 10.43 4.32
C PHE A 53 -13.49 9.16 4.37
N TRP A 54 -12.96 8.08 4.97
CA TRP A 54 -13.68 6.80 5.06
C TRP A 54 -14.91 6.88 5.94
N MET A 55 -14.86 7.65 7.04
CA MET A 55 -16.06 7.93 7.83
C MET A 55 -17.15 8.62 7.01
N GLY A 56 -16.78 9.60 6.18
CA GLY A 56 -17.71 10.28 5.27
C GLY A 56 -18.29 9.34 4.22
N VAL A 57 -17.44 8.53 3.57
CA VAL A 57 -17.83 7.57 2.53
C VAL A 57 -18.78 6.49 3.09
N LEU A 58 -18.51 5.97 4.30
CA LEU A 58 -19.38 4.98 4.95
C LEU A 58 -20.79 5.50 5.27
N LEU A 59 -20.97 6.83 5.36
CA LEU A 59 -22.29 7.46 5.57
C LEU A 59 -23.11 7.61 4.29
N VAL A 60 -22.54 7.36 3.11
CA VAL A 60 -23.28 7.49 1.84
C VAL A 60 -24.47 6.54 1.80
N ALA A 61 -24.28 5.29 2.22
CA ALA A 61 -25.39 4.35 2.34
C ALA A 61 -25.97 4.32 3.77
N ARG A 62 -27.26 4.02 3.88
CA ARG A 62 -27.91 3.79 5.19
C ARG A 62 -27.47 2.49 5.86
N LYS A 63 -26.80 1.61 5.12
CA LYS A 63 -26.17 0.36 5.60
C LYS A 63 -24.71 0.42 5.20
N PRO A 64 -23.77 0.67 6.12
CA PRO A 64 -22.34 0.80 5.80
C PRO A 64 -21.74 -0.41 5.08
N GLY A 65 -22.25 -1.62 5.35
CA GLY A 65 -21.82 -2.85 4.68
C GLY A 65 -21.97 -2.82 3.16
N ILE A 66 -22.94 -2.07 2.61
CA ILE A 66 -23.06 -1.90 1.15
C ILE A 66 -21.84 -1.15 0.62
N VAL A 67 -21.43 -0.10 1.32
CA VAL A 67 -20.24 0.68 0.94
C VAL A 67 -18.98 -0.18 0.98
N VAL A 68 -18.83 -1.00 2.03
CA VAL A 68 -17.69 -1.93 2.16
C VAL A 68 -17.63 -2.92 0.99
N TRP A 69 -18.77 -3.47 0.56
CA TRP A 69 -18.82 -4.33 -0.62
C TRP A 69 -18.46 -3.61 -1.93
N CYS A 70 -18.92 -2.36 -2.09
CA CYS A 70 -18.51 -1.53 -3.23
C CYS A 70 -17.00 -1.21 -3.21
N LEU A 71 -16.40 -1.16 -2.01
CA LEU A 71 -14.99 -0.91 -1.77
C LEU A 71 -14.17 -2.20 -1.62
N LEU A 72 -14.65 -3.33 -2.15
CA LEU A 72 -13.91 -4.60 -2.14
C LEU A 72 -12.47 -4.46 -2.69
N PRO A 73 -12.21 -3.73 -3.80
CA PRO A 73 -10.84 -3.51 -4.26
C PRO A 73 -9.95 -2.83 -3.21
N LYS A 74 -10.50 -1.90 -2.41
CA LYS A 74 -9.76 -1.28 -1.31
C LYS A 74 -9.46 -2.29 -0.20
N VAL A 75 -10.41 -3.14 0.19
CA VAL A 75 -10.19 -4.17 1.21
C VAL A 75 -9.09 -5.14 0.79
N ILE A 76 -9.03 -5.51 -0.49
CA ILE A 76 -7.97 -6.34 -1.05
C ILE A 76 -6.62 -5.59 -1.02
N LEU A 77 -6.60 -4.32 -1.43
CA LEU A 77 -5.40 -3.49 -1.39
C LEU A 77 -4.87 -3.34 0.04
N ASP A 78 -5.74 -3.11 1.02
CA ASP A 78 -5.38 -3.04 2.44
C ASP A 78 -4.75 -4.34 2.93
N GLY A 79 -5.33 -5.49 2.55
CA GLY A 79 -4.77 -6.79 2.85
C GLY A 79 -3.38 -6.98 2.25
N GLY A 80 -3.21 -6.63 0.97
CA GLY A 80 -1.92 -6.65 0.28
C GLY A 80 -0.89 -5.75 0.97
N GLN A 81 -1.29 -4.53 1.36
CA GLN A 81 -0.45 -3.60 2.09
C GLN A 81 0.07 -4.18 3.42
N LEU A 82 -0.81 -4.84 4.19
CA LEU A 82 -0.42 -5.47 5.46
C LEU A 82 0.53 -6.66 5.27
N VAL A 83 0.36 -7.44 4.20
CA VAL A 83 1.29 -8.53 3.85
C VAL A 83 2.65 -7.98 3.46
N LEU A 84 2.69 -6.96 2.59
CA LEU A 84 3.94 -6.37 2.11
C LEU A 84 4.72 -5.66 3.21
N LEU A 85 4.03 -5.05 4.16
CA LEU A 85 4.65 -4.49 5.36
C LEU A 85 5.43 -5.54 6.14
N TYR A 86 4.83 -6.72 6.36
CA TYR A 86 5.52 -7.82 7.04
C TYR A 86 6.78 -8.25 6.29
N LEU A 87 6.73 -8.30 4.96
CA LEU A 87 7.85 -8.78 4.13
C LEU A 87 9.01 -7.80 4.09
N PHE A 88 8.72 -6.52 3.93
CA PHE A 88 9.73 -5.51 3.62
C PHE A 88 10.00 -4.55 4.78
N GLY A 89 9.23 -4.61 5.86
CA GLY A 89 9.33 -3.68 6.99
C GLY A 89 8.99 -2.23 6.65
N GLN A 90 8.53 -1.98 5.42
CA GLN A 90 8.10 -0.67 4.92
C GLN A 90 6.64 -0.73 4.52
N SER A 91 5.91 0.33 4.80
CA SER A 91 4.47 0.36 4.61
C SER A 91 4.02 0.91 3.26
N VAL A 92 4.93 1.47 2.46
CA VAL A 92 4.60 1.99 1.13
C VAL A 92 4.86 0.92 0.08
N ILE A 93 3.83 0.53 -0.66
CA ILE A 93 4.00 -0.36 -1.81
C ILE A 93 4.77 0.40 -2.89
N ALA A 94 6.05 0.08 -3.05
CA ALA A 94 6.92 0.71 -4.02
C ALA A 94 6.56 0.31 -5.48
N VAL A 95 6.91 1.17 -6.42
CA VAL A 95 6.68 0.92 -7.86
C VAL A 95 7.29 -0.40 -8.31
N ASP A 96 8.49 -0.71 -7.83
CA ASP A 96 9.21 -1.94 -8.21
C ASP A 96 8.52 -3.21 -7.68
N MET A 97 7.80 -3.14 -6.55
CA MET A 97 6.98 -4.27 -6.07
C MET A 97 5.87 -4.60 -7.05
N TYR A 98 5.19 -3.58 -7.62
CA TYR A 98 4.18 -3.80 -8.65
C TYR A 98 4.80 -4.33 -9.95
N LEU A 99 5.97 -3.85 -10.35
CA LEU A 99 6.67 -4.32 -11.54
C LEU A 99 7.11 -5.78 -11.39
N ASN A 100 7.61 -6.16 -10.21
CA ASN A 100 8.00 -7.53 -9.92
C ASN A 100 6.83 -8.52 -10.06
N LEU A 101 5.60 -8.11 -9.72
CA LEU A 101 4.40 -8.95 -9.96
C LEU A 101 4.20 -9.30 -11.45
N THR A 102 4.65 -8.44 -12.36
CA THR A 102 4.50 -8.64 -13.81
C THR A 102 5.71 -9.32 -14.46
N SER A 103 6.87 -9.28 -13.83
CA SER A 103 8.14 -9.81 -14.36
C SER A 103 8.56 -11.12 -13.73
N SER A 104 8.03 -11.49 -12.54
CA SER A 104 8.36 -12.74 -11.86
C SER A 104 7.88 -13.95 -12.65
N ASN A 105 8.72 -14.95 -12.75
CA ASN A 105 8.35 -16.24 -13.32
C ASN A 105 7.63 -17.12 -12.28
N ALA A 106 7.02 -18.22 -12.73
CA ALA A 106 6.22 -19.09 -11.85
C ALA A 106 7.05 -19.74 -10.73
N SER A 107 8.33 -20.01 -10.95
CA SER A 107 9.21 -20.61 -9.91
C SER A 107 9.55 -19.61 -8.82
N GLU A 108 9.93 -18.38 -9.19
CA GLU A 108 10.19 -17.28 -8.23
C GLU A 108 8.94 -16.94 -7.43
N ALA A 109 7.78 -16.84 -8.11
CA ALA A 109 6.51 -16.58 -7.45
C ALA A 109 6.15 -17.68 -6.45
N SER A 110 6.39 -18.96 -6.78
CA SER A 110 6.10 -20.09 -5.88
C SER A 110 7.01 -20.12 -4.66
N GLU A 111 8.29 -19.80 -4.82
CA GLU A 111 9.24 -19.71 -3.72
C GLU A 111 8.89 -18.57 -2.77
N LEU A 112 8.58 -17.40 -3.30
CA LEU A 112 8.12 -16.25 -2.52
C LEU A 112 6.83 -16.59 -1.78
N LEU A 113 5.82 -17.16 -2.46
CA LEU A 113 4.55 -17.54 -1.85
C LEU A 113 4.71 -18.59 -0.75
N GLY A 114 5.63 -19.54 -0.90
CA GLY A 114 5.93 -20.54 0.14
C GLY A 114 6.28 -19.91 1.49
N ASN A 115 7.04 -18.82 1.45
CA ASN A 115 7.49 -18.11 2.65
C ASN A 115 6.43 -17.18 3.27
N ILE A 116 5.46 -16.72 2.49
CA ILE A 116 4.48 -15.71 2.94
C ILE A 116 3.06 -16.22 3.05
N ILE A 117 2.78 -17.46 2.67
CA ILE A 117 1.42 -18.02 2.67
C ILE A 117 0.77 -17.98 4.05
N LEU A 118 1.56 -18.17 5.10
CA LEU A 118 1.08 -18.05 6.48
C LEU A 118 0.60 -16.61 6.78
N VAL A 119 1.36 -15.61 6.36
CA VAL A 119 1.05 -14.19 6.59
C VAL A 119 -0.18 -13.79 5.79
N ILE A 120 -0.25 -14.22 4.52
CA ILE A 120 -1.45 -14.03 3.68
C ILE A 120 -2.66 -14.66 4.37
N GLY A 121 -2.52 -15.88 4.86
CA GLY A 121 -3.57 -16.57 5.62
C GLY A 121 -3.99 -15.78 6.87
N CYS A 122 -3.04 -15.31 7.67
CA CYS A 122 -3.33 -14.49 8.84
C CYS A 122 -4.08 -13.19 8.47
N VAL A 123 -3.60 -12.44 7.49
CA VAL A 123 -4.27 -11.21 7.05
C VAL A 123 -5.67 -11.51 6.50
N PHE A 124 -5.80 -12.58 5.72
CA PHE A 124 -7.11 -12.99 5.22
C PHE A 124 -8.08 -13.33 6.35
N PHE A 125 -7.67 -14.16 7.33
CA PHE A 125 -8.56 -14.62 8.42
C PHE A 125 -8.83 -13.54 9.47
N PHE A 126 -7.87 -12.66 9.76
CA PHE A 126 -8.02 -11.65 10.82
C PHE A 126 -8.43 -10.26 10.33
N TYR A 127 -8.26 -9.95 9.04
CA TYR A 127 -8.63 -8.66 8.48
C TYR A 127 -9.70 -8.78 7.38
N THR A 128 -9.41 -9.47 6.28
CA THR A 128 -10.28 -9.49 5.10
C THR A 128 -11.61 -10.22 5.37
N LEU A 129 -11.55 -11.45 5.84
CA LEU A 129 -12.72 -12.28 6.09
C LEU A 129 -13.67 -11.70 7.14
N PRO A 130 -13.20 -11.23 8.32
CA PRO A 130 -14.08 -10.56 9.29
C PRO A 130 -14.74 -9.31 8.73
N THR A 131 -13.99 -8.49 7.95
CA THR A 131 -14.53 -7.29 7.30
C THR A 131 -15.70 -7.63 6.38
N LEU A 132 -15.55 -8.67 5.55
CA LEU A 132 -16.60 -9.12 4.63
C LEU A 132 -17.78 -9.76 5.33
N ILE A 133 -17.56 -10.56 6.38
CA ILE A 133 -18.63 -11.15 7.19
C ILE A 133 -19.46 -10.06 7.87
N LEU A 134 -18.81 -9.06 8.46
CA LEU A 134 -19.48 -7.93 9.10
C LEU A 134 -20.25 -7.09 8.06
N ALA A 135 -19.69 -6.88 6.88
CA ALA A 135 -20.36 -6.18 5.78
C ALA A 135 -21.61 -6.93 5.31
N TYR A 136 -21.52 -8.25 5.14
CA TYR A 136 -22.67 -9.09 4.82
C TYR A 136 -23.76 -9.02 5.90
N ARG A 137 -23.37 -9.09 7.18
CA ARG A 137 -24.31 -8.93 8.31
C ARG A 137 -24.99 -7.57 8.29
N SER A 138 -24.24 -6.47 8.05
CA SER A 138 -24.82 -5.12 7.93
C SER A 138 -25.90 -5.06 6.84
N ILE A 139 -25.68 -5.70 5.70
CA ILE A 139 -26.65 -5.72 4.60
C ILE A 139 -27.90 -6.52 4.98
N ARG A 140 -27.74 -7.68 5.66
CA ARG A 140 -28.85 -8.55 6.04
C ARG A 140 -29.73 -8.00 7.16
N GLN A 141 -29.20 -7.10 7.97
CA GLN A 141 -29.98 -6.48 9.06
C GLN A 141 -31.10 -5.60 8.54
N LYS A 142 -32.23 -5.61 9.26
CA LYS A 142 -33.37 -4.70 8.96
C LYS A 142 -33.09 -3.26 9.36
N GLU A 143 -32.27 -3.05 10.38
CA GLU A 143 -31.91 -1.74 10.89
C GLU A 143 -31.09 -0.95 9.87
N LYS A 144 -31.25 0.38 9.92
CA LYS A 144 -30.55 1.33 9.05
C LYS A 144 -29.99 2.47 9.89
N LEU A 145 -28.90 3.08 9.46
CA LEU A 145 -28.37 4.30 10.09
C LEU A 145 -29.44 5.40 10.10
N ARG A 146 -29.66 5.98 11.28
CA ARG A 146 -30.61 7.07 11.47
C ARG A 146 -30.09 8.37 10.85
N ASN A 147 -30.98 9.17 10.28
CA ASN A 147 -30.59 10.45 9.67
C ASN A 147 -29.88 11.42 10.63
N PRO A 148 -30.30 11.56 11.92
CA PRO A 148 -29.59 12.42 12.87
C PRO A 148 -28.13 11.95 13.11
N PHE A 149 -27.92 10.64 13.23
CA PHE A 149 -26.60 10.06 13.36
C PHE A 149 -25.73 10.39 12.14
N ARG A 150 -26.25 10.15 10.93
CA ARG A 150 -25.53 10.44 9.68
C ARG A 150 -25.14 11.91 9.58
N LYS A 151 -26.08 12.84 9.85
CA LYS A 151 -25.81 14.29 9.80
C LYS A 151 -24.75 14.71 10.83
N LYS A 152 -24.82 14.18 12.07
CA LYS A 152 -23.85 14.45 13.13
C LYS A 152 -22.44 14.00 12.71
N TRP A 153 -22.30 12.74 12.31
CA TRP A 153 -21.00 12.17 11.97
C TRP A 153 -20.44 12.68 10.64
N ALA A 154 -21.27 13.12 9.70
CA ALA A 154 -20.81 13.82 8.50
C ALA A 154 -20.16 15.17 8.85
N LYS A 155 -20.73 15.93 9.79
CA LYS A 155 -20.14 17.20 10.26
C LYS A 155 -18.81 16.95 11.00
N ILE A 156 -18.76 15.92 11.86
CA ILE A 156 -17.52 15.53 12.58
C ILE A 156 -16.44 15.11 11.58
N SER A 157 -16.79 14.25 10.63
CA SER A 157 -15.90 13.81 9.56
C SER A 157 -15.35 15.00 8.76
N LEU A 158 -16.21 15.94 8.37
CA LEU A 158 -15.78 17.16 7.68
C LEU A 158 -14.81 18.00 8.54
N GLY A 159 -15.12 18.17 9.83
CA GLY A 159 -14.24 18.90 10.75
C GLY A 159 -12.87 18.23 10.91
N MET A 160 -12.84 16.90 11.04
CA MET A 160 -11.59 16.13 11.07
C MET A 160 -10.79 16.27 9.77
N PHE A 161 -11.47 16.25 8.63
CA PHE A 161 -10.83 16.42 7.33
C PHE A 161 -10.19 17.79 7.19
N VAL A 162 -10.91 18.86 7.56
CA VAL A 162 -10.40 20.25 7.56
C VAL A 162 -9.21 20.37 8.52
N MET A 163 -9.30 19.78 9.71
CA MET A 163 -8.17 19.75 10.65
C MET A 163 -6.94 19.07 10.06
N GLY A 164 -7.12 17.93 9.39
CA GLY A 164 -6.04 17.25 8.68
C GLY A 164 -5.41 18.12 7.59
N LEU A 165 -6.21 18.86 6.82
CA LEU A 165 -5.70 19.80 5.82
C LEU A 165 -4.90 20.94 6.47
N ILE A 166 -5.34 21.49 7.60
CA ILE A 166 -4.60 22.50 8.34
C ILE A 166 -3.22 21.97 8.74
N LEU A 167 -3.15 20.72 9.25
CA LEU A 167 -1.87 20.09 9.60
C LEU A 167 -0.95 19.91 8.37
N CYS A 168 -1.50 19.62 7.20
CA CYS A 168 -0.72 19.58 5.96
C CYS A 168 -0.12 20.95 5.61
N PHE A 169 -0.87 22.05 5.80
CA PHE A 169 -0.36 23.40 5.57
C PHE A 169 0.73 23.79 6.59
N LEU A 170 0.75 23.17 7.76
CA LEU A 170 1.80 23.39 8.77
C LEU A 170 3.05 22.54 8.55
N SER A 171 3.03 21.58 7.65
CA SER A 171 4.14 20.66 7.38
C SER A 171 5.45 21.35 6.98
N PRO A 172 5.47 22.47 6.21
CA PRO A 172 6.71 23.16 5.86
C PRO A 172 7.46 23.72 7.08
N LEU A 173 6.77 23.95 8.18
CA LEU A 173 7.42 24.37 9.44
C LEU A 173 8.31 23.28 10.07
N GLN A 174 8.22 22.05 9.58
CA GLN A 174 9.01 20.89 9.99
C GLN A 174 9.92 20.38 8.87
N ASP A 175 10.30 21.27 7.94
CA ASP A 175 11.17 20.97 6.78
C ASP A 175 10.65 19.83 5.87
N HIS A 176 9.33 19.60 5.90
CA HIS A 176 8.68 18.58 5.08
C HIS A 176 7.55 19.18 4.25
N ARG A 177 7.58 18.97 2.93
CA ARG A 177 6.47 19.33 2.06
C ARG A 177 5.50 18.17 1.93
N PHE A 178 4.31 18.34 2.47
CA PHE A 178 3.25 17.35 2.35
C PHE A 178 2.95 17.01 0.87
N SER A 179 2.90 15.72 0.59
CA SER A 179 2.60 15.17 -0.72
C SER A 179 1.57 14.05 -0.63
N TRP A 180 0.43 14.20 -1.29
CA TRP A 180 -0.62 13.18 -1.32
C TRP A 180 -0.13 11.81 -1.84
N LYS A 181 0.80 11.84 -2.79
CA LYS A 181 1.34 10.65 -3.44
C LYS A 181 2.39 9.91 -2.59
N ASP A 182 2.91 10.55 -1.55
CA ASP A 182 3.95 9.97 -0.70
C ASP A 182 3.43 9.74 0.72
N ASP A 183 2.70 10.71 1.28
CA ASP A 183 2.40 10.78 2.73
C ASP A 183 1.02 10.22 3.11
N VAL A 184 0.16 9.84 2.16
CA VAL A 184 -1.21 9.39 2.45
C VAL A 184 -1.54 8.06 1.79
N TYR A 185 -1.80 7.05 2.60
CA TYR A 185 -2.36 5.79 2.14
C TYR A 185 -3.91 5.90 2.05
N PRO A 186 -4.59 5.40 1.00
CA PRO A 186 -4.08 4.60 -0.12
C PRO A 186 -3.63 5.42 -1.34
N ALA A 187 -3.56 6.76 -1.27
CA ALA A 187 -3.23 7.59 -2.43
C ALA A 187 -1.81 7.26 -2.97
N ASN A 188 -0.82 7.06 -2.07
CA ASN A 188 0.53 6.65 -2.42
C ASN A 188 0.55 5.29 -3.16
N ALA A 189 -0.16 4.28 -2.66
CA ALA A 189 -0.22 2.96 -3.28
C ALA A 189 -0.86 3.01 -4.67
N LEU A 190 -1.94 3.77 -4.83
CA LEU A 190 -2.62 3.96 -6.12
C LEU A 190 -1.76 4.76 -7.12
N TYR A 191 -1.05 5.77 -6.65
CA TYR A 191 -0.12 6.53 -7.49
C TYR A 191 1.03 5.65 -7.98
N ASN A 192 1.62 4.85 -7.08
CA ASN A 192 2.70 3.94 -7.43
C ASN A 192 2.23 2.84 -8.39
N LEU A 193 1.01 2.33 -8.23
CA LEU A 193 0.39 1.40 -9.18
C LEU A 193 0.24 2.04 -10.57
N TYR A 194 -0.30 3.26 -10.64
CA TYR A 194 -0.43 4.00 -11.90
C TYR A 194 0.94 4.19 -12.58
N PHE A 195 1.95 4.57 -11.79
CA PHE A 195 3.31 4.77 -12.31
C PHE A 195 3.92 3.45 -12.78
N ALA A 196 3.72 2.35 -12.05
CA ALA A 196 4.18 1.02 -12.44
C ALA A 196 3.56 0.55 -13.77
N ILE A 197 2.26 0.74 -13.95
CA ILE A 197 1.57 0.40 -15.21
C ILE A 197 2.19 1.18 -16.39
N ASN A 198 2.37 2.49 -16.23
CA ASN A 198 2.98 3.32 -17.27
C ASN A 198 4.44 2.94 -17.56
N LYS A 199 5.21 2.55 -16.53
CA LYS A 199 6.59 2.08 -16.69
C LYS A 199 6.63 0.73 -17.40
N ALA A 200 5.75 -0.20 -17.04
CA ALA A 200 5.63 -1.51 -17.68
C ALA A 200 5.26 -1.35 -19.17
N GLU A 201 4.32 -0.46 -19.50
CA GLU A 201 3.94 -0.20 -20.90
C GLU A 201 5.10 0.40 -21.71
N ARG A 202 5.85 1.33 -21.14
CA ARG A 202 7.06 1.89 -21.78
C ARG A 202 8.12 0.81 -21.99
N ASN A 203 8.37 -0.04 -21.01
CA ASN A 203 9.31 -1.14 -21.12
C ASN A 203 8.91 -2.11 -22.24
N ARG A 204 7.62 -2.41 -22.39
CA ARG A 204 7.12 -3.26 -23.47
C ARG A 204 7.35 -2.65 -24.86
N LYS A 205 7.28 -1.32 -24.98
CA LYS A 205 7.51 -0.60 -26.23
C LYS A 205 8.99 -0.32 -26.52
N TYR A 206 9.87 -0.64 -25.57
CA TYR A 206 11.31 -0.30 -25.67
C TYR A 206 11.96 -0.85 -26.92
N HIS A 207 11.67 -2.08 -27.33
CA HIS A 207 12.19 -2.68 -28.55
C HIS A 207 11.84 -1.89 -29.81
N ILE A 208 10.70 -1.22 -29.83
CA ILE A 208 10.25 -0.41 -30.97
C ILE A 208 10.91 0.96 -30.91
N THR A 209 10.92 1.60 -29.72
CA THR A 209 11.42 2.96 -29.54
C THR A 209 12.95 3.06 -29.59
N SER A 210 13.65 1.95 -29.33
CA SER A 210 15.12 1.87 -29.38
C SER A 210 15.68 1.17 -30.63
N ALA A 211 14.82 0.79 -31.58
CA ALA A 211 15.22 0.06 -32.78
C ALA A 211 16.26 0.82 -33.62
N ASP A 212 16.13 2.15 -33.68
CA ASP A 212 17.02 3.02 -34.46
C ASP A 212 18.18 3.59 -33.63
N PHE A 213 18.26 3.20 -32.33
CA PHE A 213 19.33 3.71 -31.48
C PHE A 213 20.67 3.11 -31.87
N LYS A 214 21.62 3.98 -32.19
CA LYS A 214 23.03 3.64 -32.51
C LYS A 214 23.93 4.33 -31.51
N PHE A 215 24.92 3.61 -31.03
CA PHE A 215 26.00 4.23 -30.26
C PHE A 215 26.93 4.96 -31.24
N ASP A 216 27.18 6.25 -31.01
CA ASP A 216 28.21 7.02 -31.74
C ASP A 216 29.61 6.64 -31.19
N ALA A 217 29.84 5.37 -30.95
CA ALA A 217 31.13 4.88 -30.48
C ALA A 217 31.96 4.40 -31.68
N THR A 218 33.10 5.03 -31.89
CA THR A 218 34.12 4.55 -32.85
C THR A 218 35.15 3.72 -32.11
N LYS A 219 35.52 2.58 -32.67
CA LYS A 219 36.59 1.78 -32.13
C LYS A 219 37.92 2.52 -32.40
N LEU A 220 38.60 2.90 -31.31
CA LEU A 220 39.96 3.46 -31.39
C LEU A 220 40.91 2.31 -31.69
N GLU A 221 41.49 2.27 -32.89
CA GLU A 221 42.50 1.35 -33.40
C GLU A 221 42.50 -0.10 -32.92
N GLN A 222 42.37 -1.03 -33.84
CA GLN A 222 42.66 -2.43 -33.58
C GLN A 222 44.17 -2.60 -33.59
N ALA A 223 44.74 -3.18 -32.49
CA ALA A 223 46.09 -3.67 -32.54
C ALA A 223 46.14 -4.83 -33.57
N GLU A 224 46.81 -4.59 -34.69
CA GLU A 224 46.89 -5.57 -35.76
C GLU A 224 47.40 -6.93 -35.23
N GLY A 225 46.63 -7.98 -35.45
CA GLY A 225 47.05 -9.35 -35.19
C GLY A 225 46.85 -9.88 -33.75
N LYS A 226 46.30 -9.14 -32.83
CA LYS A 226 45.97 -9.63 -31.46
C LYS A 226 44.50 -9.96 -31.32
N ARG A 227 44.23 -11.15 -30.77
CA ARG A 227 42.87 -11.58 -30.39
C ARG A 227 42.44 -10.80 -29.15
N GLU A 228 41.45 -9.95 -29.27
CA GLU A 228 40.84 -9.22 -28.15
C GLU A 228 39.61 -9.99 -27.64
N ILE A 229 39.51 -10.13 -26.33
CA ILE A 229 38.36 -10.72 -25.65
C ILE A 229 37.72 -9.62 -24.81
N TYR A 230 36.45 -9.26 -25.14
CA TYR A 230 35.68 -8.32 -24.36
C TYR A 230 34.73 -9.09 -23.44
N VAL A 231 34.82 -8.83 -22.15
CA VAL A 231 33.92 -9.44 -21.15
C VAL A 231 33.06 -8.31 -20.59
N LEU A 232 31.76 -8.36 -20.91
CA LEU A 232 30.76 -7.49 -20.32
C LEU A 232 30.14 -8.19 -19.13
N VAL A 233 30.40 -7.68 -17.92
CA VAL A 233 29.77 -8.17 -16.69
C VAL A 233 28.63 -7.23 -16.34
N VAL A 234 27.40 -7.70 -16.52
CA VAL A 234 26.20 -6.98 -16.04
C VAL A 234 25.92 -7.48 -14.64
N GLY A 235 26.25 -6.65 -13.64
CA GLY A 235 25.96 -6.97 -12.23
C GLY A 235 24.49 -6.68 -11.91
N GLU A 236 23.86 -7.57 -11.15
CA GLU A 236 22.61 -7.28 -10.45
C GLU A 236 22.88 -6.53 -9.13
N THR A 237 21.83 -6.19 -8.39
CA THR A 237 21.93 -5.52 -7.09
C THR A 237 22.86 -6.27 -6.13
N SER A 238 24.07 -5.76 -5.94
CA SER A 238 24.94 -6.26 -4.90
C SER A 238 24.99 -5.26 -3.73
N ARG A 239 24.89 -5.79 -2.50
CA ARG A 239 25.00 -4.97 -1.30
C ARG A 239 26.45 -4.55 -1.10
N ALA A 240 26.69 -3.30 -0.71
CA ALA A 240 28.04 -2.79 -0.44
C ALA A 240 28.81 -3.68 0.57
N MET A 241 28.08 -4.26 1.55
CA MET A 241 28.64 -5.15 2.56
C MET A 241 29.19 -6.49 2.00
N GLU A 242 28.77 -6.86 0.79
CA GLU A 242 29.20 -8.11 0.11
C GLU A 242 30.41 -7.91 -0.82
N TRP A 243 30.98 -6.71 -0.84
CA TRP A 243 32.17 -6.41 -1.61
C TRP A 243 33.42 -6.50 -0.74
N SER A 244 34.48 -7.11 -1.26
CA SER A 244 35.78 -7.21 -0.57
C SER A 244 36.35 -5.82 -0.19
N LEU A 245 36.03 -4.79 -0.95
CA LEU A 245 36.38 -3.38 -0.69
C LEU A 245 35.84 -2.87 0.64
N TYR A 246 34.71 -3.45 1.13
CA TYR A 246 34.05 -3.09 2.38
C TYR A 246 34.20 -4.15 3.48
N GLY A 247 35.18 -5.04 3.35
CA GLY A 247 35.58 -5.96 4.40
C GLY A 247 35.11 -7.42 4.25
N LEU A 248 34.42 -7.76 3.14
CA LEU A 248 34.11 -9.16 2.87
C LEU A 248 35.35 -9.88 2.40
N SER A 249 35.77 -10.93 3.10
CA SER A 249 36.86 -11.82 2.65
C SER A 249 36.35 -12.78 1.57
N LEU A 250 36.99 -12.81 0.42
CA LEU A 250 36.69 -13.76 -0.67
C LEU A 250 36.89 -15.22 -0.31
N ILE A 251 37.36 -15.51 0.92
CA ILE A 251 37.59 -16.88 1.42
C ILE A 251 36.27 -17.54 1.88
N HIS A 252 35.17 -16.82 1.90
CA HIS A 252 33.87 -17.32 2.33
C HIS A 252 32.86 -17.56 1.18
N ILE A 253 33.35 -17.63 -0.07
CA ILE A 253 32.55 -18.05 -1.22
C ILE A 253 32.87 -19.49 -1.57
#